data_f6890f788951d5fff6d643ae815d8d98
#
_entry.id   f6890f788951d5fff6d643ae815d8d98
#
_cell.length_a   1.000
_cell.length_b   1.000
_cell.length_c   1.000
_cell.angle_alpha   90.00
_cell.angle_beta   90.00
_cell.angle_gamma   90.00
#
_symmetry.space_group_name_H-M   'P 1'
#
loop_
_entity.id
_entity.type
_entity.pdbx_description
1 polymer ?
#
loop_
_entity_poly.entity_id
_entity_poly.type
_entity_poly.pdbx_seq_one_letter_code
_entity_poly.pdbx_strand_id
1 'polypeptide(L)'
;MMKEIVFDKFYQLYQNDQLSLVDVRDTEEFETLHIEGARNFPLGQLADTYDQLDKDFLHYVICKSGMRSARACQFLEEHGCKVINVQGGMMAFEAL
;
A
#
# COMPACT_ATOMS: atom_id res chain seq x y z
N MET A 1 17.05 1.15 2.64
CA MET A 1 16.34 2.44 2.54
C MET A 1 14.98 2.20 1.90
N MET A 2 13.93 2.74 2.50
CA MET A 2 12.57 2.57 1.99
C MET A 2 12.34 3.40 0.73
N LYS A 3 11.73 2.80 -0.28
CA LYS A 3 11.34 3.48 -1.50
C LYS A 3 9.98 4.15 -1.31
N GLU A 4 9.83 5.34 -1.86
CA GLU A 4 8.60 6.10 -1.78
C GLU A 4 8.24 6.69 -3.13
N ILE A 5 6.94 6.89 -3.35
CA ILE A 5 6.41 7.53 -4.55
C ILE A 5 5.27 8.46 -4.12
N VAL A 6 5.22 9.68 -4.68
CA VAL A 6 4.11 10.58 -4.38
C VAL A 6 2.84 10.06 -5.04
N PHE A 7 1.69 10.33 -4.41
CA PHE A 7 0.42 9.78 -4.86
C PHE A 7 0.11 10.08 -6.32
N ASP A 8 0.30 11.31 -6.76
CA ASP A 8 -0.06 11.69 -8.14
C ASP A 8 0.67 10.84 -9.16
N LYS A 9 1.96 10.60 -8.93
CA LYS A 9 2.77 9.80 -9.83
C LYS A 9 2.35 8.32 -9.78
N PHE A 10 2.11 7.81 -8.58
CA PHE A 10 1.62 6.45 -8.39
C PHE A 10 0.30 6.26 -9.17
N TYR A 11 -0.63 7.20 -9.01
CA TYR A 11 -1.96 7.06 -9.58
C TYR A 11 -1.95 7.07 -11.11
N GLN A 12 -1.06 7.87 -11.71
CA GLN A 12 -0.85 7.83 -13.15
C GLN A 12 -0.42 6.45 -13.62
N LEU A 13 0.54 5.84 -12.91
CA LEU A 13 0.98 4.48 -13.23
C LEU A 13 -0.13 3.47 -13.03
N TYR A 14 -0.87 3.60 -11.95
CA TYR A 14 -1.92 2.65 -11.57
C TYR A 14 -3.08 2.64 -12.58
N GLN A 15 -3.38 3.78 -13.16
CA GLN A 15 -4.45 3.89 -14.17
C GLN A 15 -4.07 3.25 -15.51
N ASN A 16 -2.78 3.12 -15.79
CA ASN A 16 -2.30 2.63 -17.06
C ASN A 16 -1.78 1.19 -17.03
N ASP A 17 -1.38 0.71 -15.86
CA ASP A 17 -0.76 -0.61 -15.70
C ASP A 17 -1.45 -1.39 -14.59
N GLN A 18 -1.35 -2.72 -14.66
CA GLN A 18 -1.81 -3.58 -13.58
C GLN A 18 -0.75 -3.65 -12.49
N LEU A 19 -0.93 -2.86 -11.44
CA LEU A 19 0.00 -2.83 -10.31
C LEU A 19 -0.64 -3.48 -9.09
N SER A 20 0.19 -4.07 -8.24
CA SER A 20 -0.26 -4.60 -6.96
C SER A 20 -0.37 -3.45 -5.97
N LEU A 21 -1.57 -3.20 -5.47
CA LEU A 21 -1.81 -2.18 -4.46
C LEU A 21 -2.29 -2.85 -3.17
N VAL A 22 -1.55 -2.61 -2.10
CA VAL A 22 -1.82 -3.17 -0.78
C VAL A 22 -2.22 -2.03 0.14
N ASP A 23 -3.45 -2.09 0.66
CA ASP A 23 -3.99 -1.09 1.58
C ASP A 23 -3.88 -1.65 3.00
N VAL A 24 -3.09 -0.97 3.83
CA VAL A 24 -2.80 -1.45 5.19
C VAL A 24 -3.64 -0.76 6.27
N ARG A 25 -4.69 -0.05 5.85
CA ARG A 25 -5.63 0.54 6.80
C ARG A 25 -6.50 -0.55 7.43
N ASP A 26 -7.23 -0.17 8.47
CA ASP A 26 -8.17 -1.09 9.09
C ASP A 26 -9.27 -1.48 8.10
N THR A 27 -9.84 -2.66 8.30
CA THR A 27 -10.87 -3.20 7.40
C THR A 27 -12.07 -2.26 7.26
N GLU A 28 -12.47 -1.60 8.34
CA GLU A 28 -13.61 -0.66 8.29
C GLU A 28 -13.32 0.55 7.39
N GLU A 29 -12.10 1.09 7.46
CA GLU A 29 -11.70 2.17 6.58
C GLU A 29 -11.72 1.71 5.13
N PHE A 30 -11.18 0.53 4.88
CA PHE A 30 -11.12 -0.04 3.54
C PHE A 30 -12.51 -0.26 2.96
N GLU A 31 -13.42 -0.80 3.75
CA GLU A 31 -14.79 -1.08 3.28
C GLU A 31 -15.58 0.19 3.00
N THR A 32 -15.29 1.27 3.72
CA THR A 32 -15.95 2.55 3.50
C THR A 32 -15.55 3.17 2.17
N LEU A 33 -14.25 3.16 1.86
CA LEU A 33 -13.74 3.70 0.59
C LEU A 33 -12.34 3.14 0.36
N HIS A 34 -12.09 2.61 -0.83
CA HIS A 34 -10.76 2.18 -1.23
C HIS A 34 -10.59 2.35 -2.74
N ILE A 35 -9.34 2.31 -3.18
CA ILE A 35 -9.03 2.38 -4.62
C ILE A 35 -9.35 1.02 -5.22
N GLU A 36 -10.06 1.01 -6.33
CA GLU A 36 -10.45 -0.21 -7.02
C GLU A 36 -9.21 -1.06 -7.32
N GLY A 37 -9.30 -2.35 -7.02
CA GLY A 37 -8.19 -3.28 -7.23
C GLY A 37 -7.25 -3.42 -6.04
N ALA A 38 -7.37 -2.57 -5.03
CA ALA A 38 -6.55 -2.68 -3.82
C ALA A 38 -6.96 -3.90 -3.00
N ARG A 39 -5.95 -4.54 -2.36
CA ARG A 39 -6.20 -5.62 -1.42
C ARG A 39 -5.92 -5.14 -0.01
N ASN A 40 -6.77 -5.50 0.93
CA ASN A 40 -6.65 -5.04 2.32
C ASN A 40 -5.80 -6.00 3.14
N PHE A 41 -4.68 -5.48 3.66
CA PHE A 41 -3.80 -6.19 4.58
C PHE A 41 -3.59 -5.29 5.79
N PRO A 42 -4.51 -5.27 6.75
CA PRO A 42 -4.40 -4.35 7.89
C PRO A 42 -3.07 -4.48 8.61
N LEU A 43 -2.47 -3.35 8.94
CA LEU A 43 -1.14 -3.32 9.56
C LEU A 43 -1.06 -4.20 10.82
N GLY A 44 -2.11 -4.18 11.64
CA GLY A 44 -2.15 -4.97 12.87
C GLY A 44 -2.15 -6.47 12.65
N GLN A 45 -2.44 -6.94 11.45
CA GLN A 45 -2.48 -8.36 11.11
C GLN A 45 -1.36 -8.76 10.16
N LEU A 46 -0.52 -7.82 9.79
CA LEU A 46 0.46 -8.04 8.72
C LEU A 46 1.48 -9.13 9.05
N ALA A 47 1.81 -9.28 10.33
CA ALA A 47 2.73 -10.33 10.76
C ALA A 47 2.19 -11.74 10.43
N ASP A 48 0.87 -11.89 10.35
CA ASP A 48 0.23 -13.17 10.04
C ASP A 48 -0.12 -13.32 8.57
N THR A 49 -0.11 -12.24 7.79
CA THR A 49 -0.66 -12.26 6.42
C THR A 49 0.38 -11.96 5.33
N TYR A 50 1.55 -11.45 5.70
CA TYR A 50 2.53 -10.97 4.71
C TYR A 50 2.97 -12.06 3.73
N ASP A 51 2.95 -13.31 4.13
CA ASP A 51 3.38 -14.42 3.27
C ASP A 51 2.41 -14.70 2.12
N GLN A 52 1.24 -14.06 2.13
CA GLN A 52 0.30 -14.10 1.01
C GLN A 52 0.73 -13.17 -0.13
N LEU A 53 1.69 -12.27 0.12
CA LEU A 53 2.20 -11.38 -0.92
C LEU A 53 3.31 -12.07 -1.69
N ASP A 54 3.23 -12.02 -3.02
CA ASP A 54 4.24 -12.63 -3.88
C ASP A 54 5.53 -11.80 -3.81
N LYS A 55 6.61 -12.42 -3.38
CA LYS A 55 7.89 -11.73 -3.19
C LYS A 55 8.60 -11.40 -4.50
N ASP A 56 8.15 -11.95 -5.60
CA ASP A 56 8.73 -11.68 -6.92
C ASP A 56 8.17 -10.41 -7.55
N PHE A 57 7.07 -9.88 -7.02
CA PHE A 57 6.43 -8.68 -7.55
C PHE A 57 6.60 -7.48 -6.64
N LEU A 58 6.61 -6.30 -7.25
CA LEU A 58 6.61 -5.04 -6.52
C LEU A 58 5.19 -4.73 -6.05
N HIS A 59 5.05 -4.39 -4.76
CA HIS A 59 3.77 -4.02 -4.17
C HIS A 59 3.80 -2.55 -3.75
N TYR A 60 2.82 -1.79 -4.21
CA TYR A 60 2.61 -0.41 -3.75
C TYR A 60 1.77 -0.48 -2.49
N VAL A 61 2.20 0.21 -1.45
CA VAL A 61 1.58 0.11 -0.12
C VAL A 61 1.02 1.46 0.26
N ILE A 62 -0.27 1.50 0.60
CA ILE A 62 -0.99 2.74 0.86
C ILE A 62 -1.71 2.67 2.22
N CYS A 63 -1.79 3.81 2.88
CA CYS A 63 -2.65 4.00 4.05
C CYS A 63 -3.35 5.35 3.92
N LYS A 64 -3.77 5.95 5.02
CA LYS A 64 -4.48 7.22 4.96
C LYS A 64 -3.55 8.37 4.56
N SER A 65 -2.39 8.50 5.24
CA SER A 65 -1.48 9.65 5.07
C SER A 65 -0.06 9.27 4.69
N GLY A 66 0.29 7.98 4.74
CA GLY A 66 1.64 7.50 4.45
C GLY A 66 2.43 7.00 5.65
N MET A 67 1.91 7.15 6.87
CA MET A 67 2.65 6.75 8.08
C MET A 67 2.52 5.26 8.40
N ARG A 68 1.31 4.73 8.41
CA ARG A 68 1.10 3.29 8.63
C ARG A 68 1.73 2.48 7.51
N SER A 69 1.60 2.96 6.28
CA SER A 69 2.19 2.29 5.11
C SER A 69 3.70 2.31 5.16
N ALA A 70 4.32 3.37 5.71
CA ALA A 70 5.77 3.40 5.92
C ALA A 70 6.21 2.30 6.88
N ARG A 71 5.47 2.10 7.98
CA ARG A 71 5.75 1.02 8.94
C ARG A 71 5.57 -0.35 8.27
N ALA A 72 4.52 -0.49 7.49
CA ALA A 72 4.26 -1.73 6.76
C ALA A 72 5.39 -2.04 5.80
N CYS A 73 5.86 -1.05 5.05
CA CYS A 73 6.97 -1.23 4.12
C CYS A 73 8.24 -1.67 4.83
N GLN A 74 8.55 -1.07 5.97
CA GLN A 74 9.72 -1.46 6.75
C GLN A 74 9.64 -2.93 7.15
N PHE A 75 8.50 -3.35 7.67
CA PHE A 75 8.28 -4.75 8.04
C PHE A 75 8.39 -5.68 6.84
N LEU A 76 7.74 -5.31 5.74
CA LEU A 76 7.70 -6.14 4.53
C LEU A 76 9.07 -6.29 3.88
N GLU A 77 9.87 -5.22 3.86
CA GLU A 77 11.23 -5.30 3.34
C GLU A 77 12.09 -6.24 4.17
N GLU A 78 11.92 -6.19 5.50
CA GLU A 78 12.65 -7.09 6.40
C GLU A 78 12.29 -8.56 6.18
N HIS A 79 11.11 -8.80 5.60
CA HIS A 79 10.64 -10.14 5.30
C HIS A 79 10.75 -10.51 3.81
N GLY A 80 11.56 -9.76 3.06
CA GLY A 80 11.91 -10.10 1.69
C GLY A 80 10.94 -9.64 0.62
N CYS A 81 9.95 -8.81 0.97
CA CYS A 81 9.00 -8.28 0.00
C CYS A 81 9.56 -7.03 -0.68
N LYS A 82 9.21 -6.85 -1.95
CA LYS A 82 9.57 -5.64 -2.72
C LYS A 82 8.40 -4.68 -2.61
N VAL A 83 8.63 -3.54 -1.95
CA VAL A 83 7.55 -2.59 -1.66
C VAL A 83 7.97 -1.16 -1.92
N ILE A 84 6.98 -0.31 -2.15
CA ILE A 84 7.15 1.12 -2.30
C ILE A 84 6.01 1.82 -1.56
N ASN A 85 6.33 2.80 -0.73
CA ASN A 85 5.34 3.52 0.07
C ASN A 85 4.71 4.64 -0.77
N VAL A 86 3.38 4.69 -0.82
CA VAL A 86 2.65 5.75 -1.52
C VAL A 86 2.46 6.93 -0.56
N GLN A 87 3.22 8.00 -0.79
CA GLN A 87 3.14 9.22 0.01
C GLN A 87 1.83 9.96 -0.28
N GLY A 88 1.21 10.50 0.76
CA GLY A 88 -0.06 11.20 0.66
C GLY A 88 -1.26 10.30 0.82
N GLY A 89 -1.14 9.04 0.47
CA GLY A 89 -2.13 8.01 0.75
C GLY A 89 -3.53 8.32 0.28
N MET A 90 -4.51 7.78 1.00
CA MET A 90 -5.92 7.97 0.67
C MET A 90 -6.38 9.42 0.82
N MET A 91 -5.70 10.22 1.65
CA MET A 91 -6.02 11.65 1.72
C MET A 91 -5.83 12.33 0.36
N ALA A 92 -4.75 11.99 -0.35
CA ALA A 92 -4.52 12.51 -1.69
C ALA A 92 -5.55 11.98 -2.68
N PHE A 93 -5.94 10.71 -2.55
CA PHE A 93 -6.99 10.14 -3.40
C PHE A 93 -8.32 10.87 -3.20
N GLU A 94 -8.70 11.14 -1.96
CA GLU A 94 -9.95 11.82 -1.64
C GLU A 94 -9.95 13.28 -2.08
N ALA A 95 -8.78 13.87 -2.31
CA ALA A 95 -8.65 15.25 -2.76
C ALA A 95 -8.73 15.39 -4.29
N LEU A 96 -8.87 14.30 -5.00
CA LEU A 96 -8.99 14.33 -6.46
C LEU A 96 -10.27 15.02 -6.93
#